data_a75dc9c580444b2ac59320b8a55db4a1
#
_entry.id   a75dc9c580444b2ac59320b8a55db4a1
#
_cell.length_a   1.000
_cell.length_b   1.000
_cell.length_c   1.000
_cell.angle_alpha   90.00
_cell.angle_beta   90.00
_cell.angle_gamma   90.00
#
_symmetry.space_group_name_H-M   'P 1'
#
loop_
_entity.id
_entity.type
_entity.pdbx_description
1 polymer ?
#
loop_
_entity_poly.entity_id
_entity_poly.type
_entity_poly.pdbx_seq_one_letter_code
_entity_poly.pdbx_strand_id
1 'polypeptide(L)'
;MNEEYLRKLNTCIQCGTCIGSCFSGKVTALNTRKILMEYIAKGKPVKEDDTIWFCVTCYACQERCPRGIPLTDILIEARKELVREKGLPGRLKNAFGFLAEYSALVPARDEHAKLREELGLPLYHSQFVDGARKEVVEIVRKHLGGVVR
;
A
#
# COMPACT_ATOMS: atom_id res chain seq x y z
N MET A 1 12.87 9.48 7.29
CA MET A 1 13.40 8.11 7.06
C MET A 1 14.49 7.81 8.08
N ASN A 2 14.58 6.54 8.54
CA ASN A 2 15.59 6.11 9.51
C ASN A 2 17.00 6.17 8.88
N GLU A 3 17.99 6.74 9.61
CA GLU A 3 19.39 6.83 9.15
C GLU A 3 20.01 5.45 8.89
N GLU A 4 19.59 4.43 9.61
CA GLU A 4 20.01 3.06 9.40
C GLU A 4 19.63 2.55 8.00
N TYR A 5 18.41 2.88 7.54
CA TYR A 5 17.94 2.52 6.20
C TYR A 5 18.79 3.21 5.11
N LEU A 6 19.14 4.48 5.30
CA LEU A 6 20.02 5.19 4.37
C LEU A 6 21.42 4.57 4.31
N ARG A 7 22.00 4.23 5.46
CA ARG A 7 23.32 3.55 5.49
C ARG A 7 23.26 2.22 4.76
N LYS A 8 22.24 1.41 5.01
CA LYS A 8 22.05 0.13 4.30
C LYS A 8 21.84 0.34 2.81
N LEU A 9 21.06 1.32 2.42
CA LEU A 9 20.78 1.63 1.02
C LEU A 9 22.04 2.01 0.25
N ASN A 10 22.98 2.74 0.88
CA ASN A 10 24.26 3.11 0.29
C ASN A 10 25.21 1.91 0.05
N THR A 11 24.93 0.74 0.62
CA THR A 11 25.68 -0.50 0.33
C THR A 11 25.23 -1.18 -0.97
N CYS A 12 24.29 -0.60 -1.73
CA CYS A 12 23.72 -1.18 -2.93
C CYS A 12 24.79 -1.32 -4.05
N ILE A 13 25.00 -2.56 -4.50
CA ILE A 13 25.92 -2.88 -5.62
C ILE A 13 25.21 -2.85 -6.97
N GLN A 14 23.98 -2.39 -7.04
CA GLN A 14 23.18 -2.24 -8.25
C GLN A 14 22.99 -3.52 -9.09
N CYS A 15 23.02 -4.69 -8.47
CA CYS A 15 22.95 -6.01 -9.15
C CYS A 15 21.61 -6.29 -9.86
N GLY A 16 20.54 -5.49 -9.60
CA GLY A 16 19.24 -5.65 -10.27
C GLY A 16 18.34 -6.77 -9.70
N THR A 17 18.78 -7.56 -8.71
CA THR A 17 18.00 -8.68 -8.14
C THR A 17 16.64 -8.24 -7.65
N CYS A 18 16.52 -7.03 -7.08
CA CYS A 18 15.24 -6.48 -6.61
C CYS A 18 14.23 -6.28 -7.73
N ILE A 19 14.64 -5.91 -8.95
CA ILE A 19 13.76 -5.78 -10.12
C ILE A 19 13.36 -7.17 -10.61
N GLY A 20 14.33 -8.05 -10.80
CA GLY A 20 14.08 -9.42 -11.28
C GLY A 20 13.18 -10.23 -10.35
N SER A 21 13.17 -9.92 -9.04
CA SER A 21 12.34 -10.59 -8.03
C SER A 21 10.95 -9.96 -7.86
N CYS A 22 10.70 -8.78 -8.44
CA CYS A 22 9.47 -8.04 -8.21
C CYS A 22 8.31 -8.58 -9.05
N PHE A 23 7.37 -9.31 -8.43
CA PHE A 23 6.16 -9.79 -9.13
C PHE A 23 5.31 -8.65 -9.66
N SER A 24 5.07 -7.64 -8.84
CA SER A 24 4.28 -6.48 -9.25
C SER A 24 4.95 -5.72 -10.40
N GLY A 25 6.27 -5.56 -10.37
CA GLY A 25 7.01 -4.87 -11.43
C GLY A 25 6.96 -5.54 -12.80
N LYS A 26 6.58 -6.84 -12.87
CA LYS A 26 6.39 -7.55 -14.13
C LYS A 26 5.09 -7.19 -14.85
N VAL A 27 4.09 -6.72 -14.10
CA VAL A 27 2.73 -6.45 -14.61
C VAL A 27 2.29 -4.99 -14.39
N THR A 28 3.15 -4.18 -13.77
CA THR A 28 2.90 -2.76 -13.49
C THR A 28 4.11 -1.91 -13.84
N ALA A 29 3.98 -0.60 -13.74
CA ALA A 29 5.09 0.34 -13.92
C ALA A 29 6.04 0.43 -12.70
N LEU A 30 5.90 -0.42 -11.68
CA LEU A 30 6.74 -0.39 -10.49
C LEU A 30 8.19 -0.76 -10.83
N ASN A 31 9.11 0.17 -10.63
CA ASN A 31 10.54 -0.07 -10.71
C ASN A 31 11.21 0.20 -9.36
N THR A 32 11.33 -0.86 -8.54
CA THR A 32 11.90 -0.80 -7.20
C THR A 32 13.30 -0.16 -7.20
N ARG A 33 14.15 -0.52 -8.16
CA ARG A 33 15.50 0.02 -8.27
C ARG A 33 15.51 1.52 -8.55
N LYS A 34 14.65 2.00 -9.47
CA LYS A 34 14.54 3.44 -9.77
C LYS A 34 14.19 4.22 -8.50
N ILE A 35 13.18 3.77 -7.77
CA ILE A 35 12.76 4.40 -6.51
C ILE A 35 13.92 4.46 -5.51
N LEU A 36 14.68 3.36 -5.35
CA LEU A 36 15.81 3.29 -4.43
C LEU A 36 16.98 4.19 -4.87
N MET A 37 17.30 4.25 -6.17
CA MET A 37 18.34 5.14 -6.67
C MET A 37 17.99 6.62 -6.47
N GLU A 38 16.75 6.97 -6.61
CA GLU A 38 16.28 8.33 -6.34
C GLU A 38 16.34 8.67 -4.85
N TYR A 39 16.10 7.70 -3.97
CA TYR A 39 16.33 7.87 -2.53
C TYR A 39 17.82 8.12 -2.22
N ILE A 40 18.72 7.33 -2.82
CA ILE A 40 20.16 7.52 -2.65
C ILE A 40 20.60 8.89 -3.15
N ALA A 41 20.12 9.30 -4.32
CA ALA A 41 20.55 10.55 -4.96
C ALA A 41 19.98 11.81 -4.29
N LYS A 42 18.74 11.74 -3.79
CA LYS A 42 18.01 12.93 -3.32
C LYS A 42 17.73 12.93 -1.82
N GLY A 43 18.03 11.83 -1.10
CA GLY A 43 17.70 11.67 0.31
C GLY A 43 16.19 11.66 0.63
N LYS A 44 15.34 11.67 -0.42
CA LYS A 44 13.89 11.74 -0.31
C LYS A 44 13.21 10.85 -1.35
N PRO A 45 12.03 10.30 -1.06
CA PRO A 45 11.24 9.62 -2.09
C PRO A 45 10.90 10.60 -3.21
N VAL A 46 10.81 10.07 -4.43
CA VAL A 46 10.37 10.89 -5.57
C VAL A 46 8.94 11.32 -5.34
N LYS A 47 8.74 12.62 -5.21
CA LYS A 47 7.44 13.22 -4.89
C LYS A 47 6.34 12.95 -5.93
N GLU A 48 6.69 12.46 -7.10
CA GLU A 48 5.80 12.34 -8.26
C GLU A 48 5.57 10.91 -8.74
N ASP A 49 6.26 9.93 -8.16
CA ASP A 49 6.16 8.54 -8.63
C ASP A 49 5.04 7.78 -7.90
N ASP A 50 3.82 7.86 -8.45
CA ASP A 50 2.69 7.07 -7.99
C ASP A 50 2.91 5.55 -8.13
N THR A 51 3.97 5.12 -8.82
CA THR A 51 4.25 3.69 -9.04
C THR A 51 4.62 2.97 -7.75
N ILE A 52 5.07 3.68 -6.72
CA ILE A 52 5.34 3.12 -5.39
C ILE A 52 4.12 2.41 -4.80
N TRP A 53 2.90 2.83 -5.16
CA TRP A 53 1.65 2.25 -4.68
C TRP A 53 1.33 0.89 -5.29
N PHE A 54 2.01 0.49 -6.37
CA PHE A 54 1.89 -0.84 -6.93
C PHE A 54 2.68 -1.92 -6.17
N CYS A 55 3.52 -1.53 -5.20
CA CYS A 55 4.20 -2.51 -4.36
C CYS A 55 3.19 -3.24 -3.45
N VAL A 56 3.13 -4.56 -3.56
CA VAL A 56 2.24 -5.43 -2.77
C VAL A 56 2.90 -5.94 -1.48
N THR A 57 4.03 -5.37 -1.09
CA THR A 57 4.75 -5.70 0.15
C THR A 57 5.03 -7.19 0.34
N CYS A 58 5.36 -7.91 -0.75
CA CYS A 58 5.62 -9.36 -0.72
C CYS A 58 7.02 -9.74 -0.20
N TYR A 59 7.87 -8.78 0.12
CA TYR A 59 9.25 -8.93 0.63
C TYR A 59 10.24 -9.66 -0.30
N ALA A 60 9.84 -10.21 -1.44
CA ALA A 60 10.70 -11.00 -2.33
C ALA A 60 11.99 -10.27 -2.78
N CYS A 61 11.94 -8.96 -2.98
CA CYS A 61 13.10 -8.15 -3.33
C CYS A 61 14.05 -7.96 -2.14
N GLN A 62 13.55 -7.91 -0.93
CA GLN A 62 14.31 -7.76 0.31
C GLN A 62 15.04 -9.07 0.66
N GLU A 63 14.32 -10.18 0.68
CA GLU A 63 14.85 -11.49 1.01
C GLU A 63 15.96 -11.96 0.05
N ARG A 64 15.85 -11.57 -1.22
CA ARG A 64 16.83 -11.93 -2.25
C ARG A 64 17.98 -10.92 -2.40
N CYS A 65 17.97 -9.85 -1.61
CA CYS A 65 19.03 -8.84 -1.71
C CYS A 65 20.36 -9.35 -1.16
N PRO A 66 21.45 -9.48 -1.98
CA PRO A 66 22.73 -9.99 -1.50
C PRO A 66 23.39 -9.06 -0.48
N ARG A 67 22.93 -7.83 -0.34
CA ARG A 67 23.41 -6.84 0.64
C ARG A 67 22.52 -6.71 1.86
N GLY A 68 21.43 -7.50 1.96
CA GLY A 68 20.49 -7.44 3.07
C GLY A 68 19.84 -6.06 3.25
N ILE A 69 19.57 -5.36 2.14
CA ILE A 69 18.93 -4.04 2.17
C ILE A 69 17.45 -4.23 2.46
N PRO A 70 16.85 -3.56 3.46
CA PRO A 70 15.44 -3.69 3.82
C PRO A 70 14.55 -2.91 2.84
N LEU A 71 14.51 -3.37 1.59
CA LEU A 71 13.88 -2.66 0.47
C LEU A 71 12.39 -2.41 0.66
N THR A 72 11.66 -3.40 1.15
CA THR A 72 10.21 -3.29 1.38
C THR A 72 9.91 -2.31 2.51
N ASP A 73 10.71 -2.34 3.57
CA ASP A 73 10.55 -1.42 4.71
C ASP A 73 10.84 0.02 4.29
N ILE A 74 11.86 0.24 3.45
CA ILE A 74 12.16 1.54 2.85
C ILE A 74 10.98 2.04 2.01
N LEU A 75 10.35 1.18 1.20
CA LEU A 75 9.17 1.54 0.42
C LEU A 75 7.96 1.88 1.29
N ILE A 76 7.78 1.18 2.41
CA ILE A 76 6.72 1.49 3.39
C ILE A 76 6.97 2.87 4.01
N GLU A 77 8.19 3.16 4.45
CA GLU A 77 8.51 4.49 5.00
C GLU A 77 8.33 5.59 3.96
N ALA A 78 8.70 5.34 2.70
CA ALA A 78 8.46 6.27 1.60
C ALA A 78 6.97 6.58 1.41
N ARG A 79 6.10 5.56 1.48
CA ARG A 79 4.64 5.76 1.43
C ARG A 79 4.14 6.60 2.60
N LYS A 80 4.63 6.37 3.81
CA LYS A 80 4.26 7.16 4.98
C LYS A 80 4.63 8.64 4.80
N GLU A 81 5.83 8.92 4.28
CA GLU A 81 6.27 10.29 3.99
C GLU A 81 5.40 10.95 2.92
N LEU A 82 5.09 10.23 1.82
CA LEU A 82 4.20 10.73 0.77
C LEU A 82 2.80 11.04 1.30
N VAL A 83 2.26 10.19 2.17
CA VAL A 83 0.94 10.44 2.79
C VAL A 83 0.97 11.67 3.69
N ARG A 84 2.05 11.88 4.45
CA ARG A 84 2.19 13.08 5.30
C ARG A 84 2.28 14.37 4.47
N GLU A 85 2.92 14.31 3.29
CA GLU A 85 3.12 15.48 2.43
C GLU A 85 1.91 15.78 1.52
N LYS A 86 1.32 14.74 0.90
CA LYS A 86 0.30 14.88 -0.15
C LYS A 86 -1.06 14.30 0.23
N GLY A 87 -1.15 13.61 1.36
CA GLY A 87 -2.31 12.81 1.72
C GLY A 87 -2.40 11.49 0.95
N LEU A 88 -3.46 10.72 1.23
CA LEU A 88 -3.71 9.44 0.57
C LEU A 88 -4.14 9.64 -0.89
N PRO A 89 -3.68 8.77 -1.83
CA PRO A 89 -4.23 8.70 -3.18
C PRO A 89 -5.75 8.50 -3.18
N GLY A 90 -6.46 9.15 -4.14
CA GLY A 90 -7.92 9.14 -4.18
C GLY A 90 -8.53 7.73 -4.17
N ARG A 91 -7.90 6.78 -4.90
CA ARG A 91 -8.34 5.37 -4.91
C ARG A 91 -8.28 4.70 -3.52
N LEU A 92 -7.28 5.02 -2.71
CA LEU A 92 -7.18 4.51 -1.34
C LEU A 92 -8.18 5.19 -0.42
N LYS A 93 -8.40 6.50 -0.57
CA LYS A 93 -9.47 7.21 0.15
C LYS A 93 -10.83 6.55 -0.10
N ASN A 94 -11.14 6.25 -1.36
CA ASN A 94 -12.40 5.58 -1.71
C ASN A 94 -12.50 4.19 -1.08
N ALA A 95 -11.41 3.39 -1.11
CA ALA A 95 -11.38 2.07 -0.48
C ALA A 95 -11.63 2.14 1.04
N PHE A 96 -11.05 3.12 1.72
CA PHE A 96 -11.30 3.33 3.15
C PHE A 96 -12.72 3.86 3.41
N GLY A 97 -13.29 4.66 2.50
CA GLY A 97 -14.71 5.05 2.55
C GLY A 97 -15.62 3.83 2.49
N PHE A 98 -15.38 2.91 1.56
CA PHE A 98 -16.12 1.66 1.47
C PHE A 98 -15.95 0.77 2.70
N LEU A 99 -14.73 0.69 3.26
CA LEU A 99 -14.51 -0.05 4.50
C LEU A 99 -15.37 0.50 5.65
N ALA A 100 -15.47 1.81 5.78
CA ALA A 100 -16.27 2.43 6.81
C ALA A 100 -17.79 2.25 6.59
N GLU A 101 -18.23 2.31 5.33
CA GLU A 101 -19.67 2.22 4.98
C GLU A 101 -20.16 0.78 4.92
N TYR A 102 -19.41 -0.11 4.27
CA TYR A 102 -19.83 -1.47 3.96
C TYR A 102 -19.06 -2.55 4.73
N SER A 103 -18.08 -2.18 5.56
CA SER A 103 -17.13 -3.12 6.20
C SER A 103 -16.36 -3.99 5.18
N ALA A 104 -16.20 -3.48 3.95
CA ALA A 104 -15.49 -4.12 2.85
C ALA A 104 -14.69 -3.09 2.06
N LEU A 105 -13.48 -3.43 1.63
CA LEU A 105 -12.64 -2.55 0.80
C LEU A 105 -13.17 -2.37 -0.62
N VAL A 106 -13.92 -3.36 -1.11
CA VAL A 106 -14.56 -3.37 -2.42
C VAL A 106 -16.04 -3.68 -2.21
N PRO A 107 -16.95 -2.75 -2.56
CA PRO A 107 -18.38 -3.01 -2.46
C PRO A 107 -18.79 -4.08 -3.47
N ALA A 108 -19.77 -4.92 -3.10
CA ALA A 108 -20.39 -5.82 -4.04
C ALA A 108 -21.13 -4.98 -5.11
N ARG A 109 -20.86 -5.24 -6.38
CA ARG A 109 -21.66 -4.69 -7.49
C ARG A 109 -22.98 -5.41 -7.56
N ASP A 110 -24.00 -4.81 -8.20
CA ASP A 110 -25.35 -5.37 -8.30
C ASP A 110 -25.37 -6.81 -8.83
N GLU A 111 -24.49 -7.11 -9.80
CA GLU A 111 -24.33 -8.48 -10.35
C GLU A 111 -23.85 -9.47 -9.27
N HIS A 112 -22.86 -9.06 -8.48
CA HIS A 112 -22.36 -9.90 -7.38
C HIS A 112 -23.36 -10.00 -6.23
N ALA A 113 -24.17 -8.97 -6.00
CA ALA A 113 -25.22 -8.96 -4.99
C ALA A 113 -26.27 -10.03 -5.33
N LYS A 114 -26.76 -10.07 -6.58
CA LYS A 114 -27.72 -11.07 -7.05
C LYS A 114 -27.17 -12.49 -6.93
N LEU A 115 -25.93 -12.71 -7.41
CA LEU A 115 -25.29 -14.02 -7.31
C LEU A 115 -25.13 -14.48 -5.85
N ARG A 116 -24.81 -13.57 -4.94
CA ARG A 116 -24.73 -13.89 -3.50
C ARG A 116 -26.06 -14.27 -2.91
N GLU A 117 -27.14 -13.56 -3.30
CA GLU A 117 -28.52 -13.87 -2.89
C GLU A 117 -28.95 -15.27 -3.38
N GLU A 118 -28.69 -15.57 -4.66
CA GLU A 118 -28.95 -16.90 -5.27
C GLU A 118 -28.22 -18.04 -4.52
N LEU A 119 -27.01 -17.75 -4.02
CA LEU A 119 -26.19 -18.69 -3.26
C LEU A 119 -26.51 -18.72 -1.76
N GLY A 120 -27.51 -17.97 -1.30
CA GLY A 120 -27.87 -17.84 0.13
C GLY A 120 -26.78 -17.19 0.98
N LEU A 121 -25.87 -16.41 0.37
CA LEU A 121 -24.79 -15.72 1.06
C LEU A 121 -25.23 -14.32 1.49
N PRO A 122 -24.78 -13.82 2.65
CA PRO A 122 -25.08 -12.45 3.08
C PRO A 122 -24.53 -11.45 2.07
N LEU A 123 -25.23 -10.34 1.83
CA LEU A 123 -24.88 -9.32 0.84
C LEU A 123 -23.47 -8.75 1.07
N TYR A 124 -23.11 -8.57 2.32
CA TYR A 124 -21.77 -8.16 2.76
C TYR A 124 -21.26 -9.10 3.83
N HIS A 125 -19.94 -9.30 3.86
CA HIS A 125 -19.30 -9.96 4.99
C HIS A 125 -19.28 -9.01 6.21
N SER A 126 -20.45 -8.65 6.72
CA SER A 126 -20.56 -7.93 7.98
C SER A 126 -20.26 -8.88 9.15
N GLN A 127 -19.08 -9.48 9.16
CA GLN A 127 -18.61 -10.21 10.35
C GLN A 127 -18.18 -9.24 11.47
N PHE A 128 -18.20 -7.95 11.20
CA PHE A 128 -18.01 -6.97 12.25
C PHE A 128 -19.25 -6.96 13.15
N VAL A 129 -19.06 -7.37 14.38
CA VAL A 129 -19.98 -7.07 15.48
C VAL A 129 -20.21 -5.54 15.49
N ASP A 130 -21.41 -5.07 15.73
CA ASP A 130 -21.77 -3.64 15.66
C ASP A 130 -20.80 -2.72 16.41
N GLY A 131 -20.21 -3.19 17.53
CA GLY A 131 -19.18 -2.48 18.27
C GLY A 131 -17.89 -2.27 17.46
N ALA A 132 -17.39 -3.30 16.78
CA ALA A 132 -16.18 -3.23 15.98
C ALA A 132 -16.37 -2.33 14.75
N ARG A 133 -17.54 -2.30 14.15
CA ARG A 133 -17.86 -1.38 13.06
C ARG A 133 -17.76 0.08 13.49
N LYS A 134 -18.30 0.43 14.65
CA LYS A 134 -18.19 1.79 15.19
C LYS A 134 -16.74 2.19 15.40
N GLU A 135 -15.93 1.31 15.96
CA GLU A 135 -14.51 1.53 16.18
C GLU A 135 -13.75 1.75 14.86
N VAL A 136 -13.98 0.92 13.83
CA VAL A 136 -13.37 1.09 12.51
C VAL A 136 -13.75 2.44 11.89
N VAL A 137 -15.01 2.83 11.94
CA VAL A 137 -15.50 4.13 11.44
C VAL A 137 -14.81 5.28 12.18
N GLU A 138 -14.67 5.18 13.50
CA GLU A 138 -13.99 6.20 14.31
C GLU A 138 -12.51 6.32 13.95
N ILE A 139 -11.80 5.19 13.81
CA ILE A 139 -10.40 5.16 13.36
C ILE A 139 -10.25 5.81 11.99
N VAL A 140 -11.10 5.45 11.04
CA VAL A 140 -11.06 6.01 9.67
C VAL A 140 -11.33 7.52 9.71
N ARG A 141 -12.32 8.00 10.47
CA ARG A 141 -12.59 9.43 10.64
C ARG A 141 -11.43 10.18 11.26
N LYS A 142 -10.84 9.63 12.30
CA LYS A 142 -9.72 10.24 13.03
C LYS A 142 -8.49 10.43 12.15
N HIS A 143 -8.15 9.43 11.32
CA HIS A 143 -6.91 9.43 10.56
C HIS A 143 -7.05 9.90 9.12
N LEU A 144 -8.22 9.85 8.54
CA LEU A 144 -8.45 10.13 7.12
C LEU A 144 -9.38 11.30 6.85
N GLY A 145 -9.81 12.02 7.85
CA GLY A 145 -10.68 13.21 7.83
C GLY A 145 -11.41 13.48 6.49
N GLY A 146 -12.73 13.60 6.49
CA GLY A 146 -13.51 13.90 5.29
C GLY A 146 -13.69 12.76 4.27
N VAL A 147 -13.14 11.57 4.51
CA VAL A 147 -13.32 10.38 3.65
C VAL A 147 -14.60 9.63 3.99
N VAL A 148 -15.08 9.76 5.21
CA VAL A 148 -16.33 9.14 5.68
C VAL A 148 -17.40 10.23 5.77
N ARG A 149 -18.44 10.13 4.96
CA ARG A 149 -19.65 10.96 5.03
C ARG A 149 -20.56 10.50 6.15
#